data_e0d500edab4fd0ddeac80f79a9dd1e58
#
_entry.id   e0d500edab4fd0ddeac80f79a9dd1e58
#
_cell.length_a   1.000
_cell.length_b   1.000
_cell.length_c   1.000
_cell.angle_alpha   90.00
_cell.angle_beta   90.00
_cell.angle_gamma   90.00
#
_symmetry.space_group_name_H-M   'P 1'
#
loop_
_entity.id
_entity.type
_entity.pdbx_description
1 polymer ?
#
loop_
_entity_poly.entity_id
_entity_poly.type
_entity_poly.pdbx_seq_one_letter_code
_entity_poly.pdbx_strand_id
1 'polypeptide(L)'
;VPEYQAARRGAAAAFGAEDAVEAGRNFARQTRNVPEMERAIAQFNQAEKKAFEVGYASEIVDKVRSTNDRVNAIRMFKSPEMRQKFELALGPQKTRELEAFIRVEDATDKIRGALGNSTTARQLVELGLAGGAGGAASIATGDPRYVGFAVAGALARSGMKLVNAKVDERVMKKVAEMLISEDPKVIEKAIRQAAFSPQYLAAVEAISEAAGRLSRAAPPALATGAALE
;
A
#
# COMPACT_ATOMS: atom_id res chain seq x y z
N VAL A 1 -4.42 34.34 39.10
CA VAL A 1 -5.62 34.28 38.30
C VAL A 1 -5.69 32.90 37.66
N PRO A 2 -6.66 32.02 37.99
CA PRO A 2 -6.73 30.64 37.52
C PRO A 2 -6.82 30.54 35.99
N GLU A 3 -7.48 31.47 35.33
CA GLU A 3 -7.61 31.55 33.87
C GLU A 3 -6.28 31.74 33.16
N TYR A 4 -5.40 32.58 33.70
CA TYR A 4 -4.06 32.79 33.14
C TYR A 4 -3.18 31.55 33.29
N GLN A 5 -3.29 30.83 34.40
CA GLN A 5 -2.57 29.56 34.59
C GLN A 5 -3.10 28.45 33.67
N ALA A 6 -4.42 28.44 33.41
CA ALA A 6 -5.01 27.53 32.44
C ALA A 6 -4.56 27.83 31.02
N ALA A 7 -4.52 29.11 30.62
CA ALA A 7 -4.03 29.56 29.32
C ALA A 7 -2.55 29.22 29.13
N ARG A 8 -1.68 29.44 30.14
CA ARG A 8 -0.26 29.07 30.05
C ARG A 8 -0.05 27.57 29.95
N ARG A 9 -0.84 26.77 30.69
CA ARG A 9 -0.77 25.29 30.56
C ARG A 9 -1.26 24.82 29.20
N GLY A 10 -2.30 25.44 28.67
CA GLY A 10 -2.81 25.15 27.32
C GLY A 10 -1.77 25.48 26.23
N ALA A 11 -1.14 26.66 26.31
CA ALA A 11 -0.07 27.04 25.39
C ALA A 11 1.15 26.11 25.49
N ALA A 12 1.61 25.79 26.69
CA ALA A 12 2.73 24.86 26.88
C ALA A 12 2.43 23.46 26.35
N ALA A 13 1.20 22.97 26.51
CA ALA A 13 0.77 21.70 25.94
C ALA A 13 0.71 21.73 24.41
N ALA A 14 0.29 22.85 23.81
CA ALA A 14 0.29 23.03 22.36
C ALA A 14 1.70 23.05 21.78
N PHE A 15 2.63 23.80 22.36
CA PHE A 15 4.04 23.80 21.94
C PHE A 15 4.69 22.44 22.08
N GLY A 16 4.46 21.72 23.18
CA GLY A 16 4.99 20.37 23.35
C GLY A 16 4.43 19.36 22.34
N ALA A 17 3.16 19.54 21.90
CA ALA A 17 2.57 18.71 20.87
C ALA A 17 3.18 19.00 19.48
N GLU A 18 3.43 20.25 19.12
CA GLU A 18 4.10 20.62 17.86
C GLU A 18 5.53 20.08 17.80
N ASP A 19 6.30 20.27 18.86
CA ASP A 19 7.65 19.71 18.99
C ASP A 19 7.65 18.18 18.87
N ALA A 20 6.66 17.52 19.43
CA ALA A 20 6.52 16.08 19.37
C ALA A 20 6.14 15.58 17.95
N VAL A 21 5.30 16.29 17.20
CA VAL A 21 5.01 15.99 15.78
C VAL A 21 6.30 16.11 14.96
N GLU A 22 7.05 17.18 15.15
CA GLU A 22 8.31 17.39 14.42
C GLU A 22 9.35 16.33 14.79
N ALA A 23 9.46 15.99 16.06
CA ALA A 23 10.31 14.89 16.51
C ALA A 23 9.91 13.56 15.82
N GLY A 24 8.63 13.26 15.72
CA GLY A 24 8.12 12.09 15.02
C GLY A 24 8.55 12.07 13.55
N ARG A 25 8.37 13.15 12.82
CA ARG A 25 8.84 13.30 11.43
C ARG A 25 10.34 13.11 11.31
N ASN A 26 11.11 13.74 12.21
CA ASN A 26 12.56 13.65 12.20
C ASN A 26 13.05 12.22 12.47
N PHE A 27 12.42 11.48 13.38
CA PHE A 27 12.74 10.06 13.61
C PHE A 27 12.40 9.18 12.41
N ALA A 28 11.33 9.47 11.68
CA ALA A 28 10.98 8.76 10.46
C ALA A 28 11.95 9.05 9.29
N ARG A 29 12.58 10.22 9.25
CA ARG A 29 13.58 10.61 8.24
C ARG A 29 14.96 10.06 8.52
N GLN A 30 15.34 9.97 9.80
CA GLN A 30 16.70 9.63 10.22
C GLN A 30 16.82 8.14 10.56
N THR A 31 18.00 7.57 10.28
CA THR A 31 18.35 6.19 10.67
C THR A 31 18.84 6.16 12.13
N ARG A 32 18.04 6.67 13.05
CA ARG A 32 18.37 6.59 14.48
C ARG A 32 18.12 5.19 15.00
N ASN A 33 18.91 4.76 16.00
CA ASN A 33 18.75 3.44 16.58
C ASN A 33 17.54 3.35 17.54
N VAL A 34 17.04 2.14 17.77
CA VAL A 34 15.89 1.88 18.64
C VAL A 34 16.07 2.47 20.05
N PRO A 35 17.23 2.31 20.75
CA PRO A 35 17.43 2.88 22.09
C PRO A 35 17.35 4.41 22.17
N GLU A 36 17.73 5.14 21.12
CA GLU A 36 17.56 6.60 21.10
C GLU A 36 16.08 6.99 21.00
N MET A 37 15.34 6.26 20.17
CA MET A 37 13.91 6.48 20.00
C MET A 37 13.13 6.16 21.28
N GLU A 38 13.44 5.07 21.95
CA GLU A 38 12.87 4.71 23.26
C GLU A 38 13.07 5.80 24.30
N ARG A 39 14.32 6.32 24.41
CA ARG A 39 14.63 7.40 25.36
C ARG A 39 13.88 8.69 25.04
N ALA A 40 13.73 9.04 23.77
CA ALA A 40 12.97 10.22 23.37
C ALA A 40 11.48 10.07 23.70
N ILE A 41 10.87 8.93 23.35
CA ILE A 41 9.45 8.66 23.59
C ILE A 41 9.15 8.56 25.10
N ALA A 42 10.09 8.05 25.89
CA ALA A 42 9.93 7.95 27.34
C ALA A 42 9.76 9.31 28.03
N GLN A 43 10.29 10.39 27.44
CA GLN A 43 10.18 11.75 27.96
C GLN A 43 8.83 12.40 27.65
N PHE A 44 8.09 11.89 26.68
CA PHE A 44 6.82 12.46 26.25
C PHE A 44 5.67 12.06 27.18
N ASN A 45 4.81 13.02 27.47
CA ASN A 45 3.51 12.74 28.07
C ASN A 45 2.56 12.04 27.06
N GLN A 46 1.37 11.67 27.49
CA GLN A 46 0.46 10.89 26.67
C GLN A 46 -0.08 11.64 25.42
N ALA A 47 -0.22 12.98 25.51
CA ALA A 47 -0.64 13.81 24.39
C ALA A 47 0.52 13.98 23.38
N GLU A 48 1.74 14.22 23.87
CA GLU A 48 2.95 14.31 23.06
C GLU A 48 3.28 12.99 22.36
N LYS A 49 3.06 11.83 23.02
CA LYS A 49 3.20 10.51 22.38
C LYS A 49 2.25 10.34 21.19
N LYS A 50 1.00 10.79 21.32
CA LYS A 50 0.05 10.78 20.19
C LYS A 50 0.46 11.75 19.08
N ALA A 51 0.97 12.92 19.43
CA ALA A 51 1.47 13.89 18.49
C ALA A 51 2.72 13.37 17.73
N PHE A 52 3.65 12.75 18.45
CA PHE A 52 4.80 12.06 17.87
C PHE A 52 4.40 10.96 16.90
N GLU A 53 3.44 10.13 17.27
CA GLU A 53 2.88 9.07 16.44
C GLU A 53 2.33 9.63 15.12
N VAL A 54 1.54 10.72 15.19
CA VAL A 54 0.98 11.40 14.00
C VAL A 54 2.10 11.91 13.10
N GLY A 55 3.12 12.56 13.68
CA GLY A 55 4.29 13.05 12.93
C GLY A 55 5.04 11.91 12.24
N TYR A 56 5.30 10.83 12.96
CA TYR A 56 6.00 9.66 12.44
C TYR A 56 5.21 8.99 11.29
N ALA A 57 3.90 8.74 11.50
CA ALA A 57 3.05 8.12 10.49
C ALA A 57 2.90 8.99 9.23
N SER A 58 2.70 10.31 9.39
CA SER A 58 2.55 11.23 8.26
C SER A 58 3.79 11.24 7.37
N GLU A 59 4.98 11.25 7.94
CA GLU A 59 6.24 11.23 7.16
C GLU A 59 6.40 9.93 6.37
N ILE A 60 6.00 8.79 6.95
CA ILE A 60 6.03 7.51 6.23
C ILE A 60 4.99 7.50 5.09
N VAL A 61 3.79 8.01 5.34
CA VAL A 61 2.73 8.12 4.32
C VAL A 61 3.16 9.05 3.18
N ASP A 62 3.79 10.17 3.48
CA ASP A 62 4.29 11.11 2.48
C ASP A 62 5.40 10.47 1.61
N LYS A 63 6.31 9.71 2.19
CA LYS A 63 7.30 8.90 1.44
C LYS A 63 6.64 7.87 0.52
N VAL A 64 5.57 7.22 0.98
CA VAL A 64 4.87 6.18 0.21
C VAL A 64 4.12 6.75 -0.99
N ARG A 65 3.66 8.00 -0.92
CA ARG A 65 3.04 8.70 -2.05
C ARG A 65 4.01 8.93 -3.21
N SER A 66 5.30 9.01 -2.94
CA SER A 66 6.34 8.99 -3.97
C SER A 66 6.53 7.56 -4.48
N THR A 67 6.33 7.32 -5.77
CA THR A 67 6.44 5.99 -6.39
C THR A 67 7.82 5.35 -6.18
N ASN A 68 8.88 6.15 -6.18
CA ASN A 68 10.25 5.67 -5.99
C ASN A 68 10.53 5.23 -4.54
N ASP A 69 9.90 5.88 -3.56
CA ASP A 69 10.11 5.59 -2.15
C ASP A 69 9.25 4.46 -1.63
N ARG A 70 8.16 4.10 -2.32
CA ARG A 70 7.23 3.05 -1.92
C ARG A 70 7.89 1.67 -1.84
N VAL A 71 8.73 1.33 -2.81
CA VAL A 71 9.49 0.07 -2.81
C VAL A 71 10.44 0.04 -1.61
N ASN A 72 11.06 1.17 -1.27
CA ASN A 72 11.92 1.29 -0.10
C ASN A 72 11.11 1.17 1.20
N ALA A 73 9.92 1.78 1.29
CA ALA A 73 9.03 1.64 2.43
C ALA A 73 8.62 0.17 2.67
N ILE A 74 8.27 -0.57 1.61
CA ILE A 74 7.98 -2.01 1.73
C ILE A 74 9.19 -2.79 2.24
N ARG A 75 10.40 -2.46 1.78
CA ARG A 75 11.64 -3.11 2.26
C ARG A 75 11.90 -2.84 3.75
N MET A 76 11.55 -1.65 4.25
CA MET A 76 11.68 -1.31 5.66
C MET A 76 10.89 -2.28 6.56
N PHE A 77 9.68 -2.68 6.16
CA PHE A 77 8.89 -3.67 6.92
C PHE A 77 9.48 -5.09 6.92
N LYS A 78 10.40 -5.39 6.01
CA LYS A 78 11.13 -6.67 5.99
C LYS A 78 12.30 -6.70 6.97
N SER A 79 12.78 -5.53 7.42
CA SER A 79 13.85 -5.42 8.42
C SER A 79 13.27 -5.57 9.83
N PRO A 80 13.77 -6.52 10.66
CA PRO A 80 13.32 -6.66 12.04
C PRO A 80 13.54 -5.39 12.87
N GLU A 81 14.66 -4.71 12.68
CA GLU A 81 14.97 -3.45 13.38
C GLU A 81 13.98 -2.34 13.00
N MET A 82 13.67 -2.19 11.72
CA MET A 82 12.71 -1.19 11.27
C MET A 82 11.30 -1.52 11.75
N ARG A 83 10.91 -2.79 11.76
CA ARG A 83 9.63 -3.22 12.33
C ARG A 83 9.54 -2.86 13.81
N GLN A 84 10.61 -3.08 14.59
CA GLN A 84 10.66 -2.67 15.99
C GLN A 84 10.50 -1.16 16.16
N LYS A 85 11.12 -0.33 15.30
CA LYS A 85 10.92 1.13 15.29
C LYS A 85 9.47 1.52 15.00
N PHE A 86 8.83 0.88 14.03
CA PHE A 86 7.41 1.11 13.75
C PHE A 86 6.53 0.73 14.94
N GLU A 87 6.77 -0.42 15.56
CA GLU A 87 6.00 -0.88 16.72
C GLU A 87 6.20 0.03 17.94
N LEU A 88 7.40 0.54 18.12
CA LEU A 88 7.72 1.52 19.17
C LEU A 88 7.01 2.86 18.96
N ALA A 89 6.99 3.36 17.71
CA ALA A 89 6.37 4.63 17.36
C ALA A 89 4.83 4.58 17.34
N LEU A 90 4.27 3.52 16.78
CA LEU A 90 2.85 3.43 16.42
C LEU A 90 2.08 2.40 17.24
N GLY A 91 2.81 1.50 17.89
CA GLY A 91 2.24 0.30 18.47
C GLY A 91 1.98 -0.80 17.42
N PRO A 92 1.79 -2.06 17.86
CA PRO A 92 1.75 -3.21 16.94
C PRO A 92 0.53 -3.21 16.01
N GLN A 93 -0.59 -2.67 16.44
CA GLN A 93 -1.81 -2.63 15.61
C GLN A 93 -1.66 -1.64 14.45
N LYS A 94 -1.28 -0.40 14.73
CA LYS A 94 -1.13 0.64 13.70
C LYS A 94 0.04 0.35 12.76
N THR A 95 1.08 -0.34 13.24
CA THR A 95 2.16 -0.85 12.39
C THR A 95 1.64 -1.81 11.33
N ARG A 96 0.75 -2.76 11.70
CA ARG A 96 0.12 -3.66 10.73
C ARG A 96 -0.80 -2.92 9.75
N GLU A 97 -1.57 -1.94 10.23
CA GLU A 97 -2.44 -1.11 9.39
C GLU A 97 -1.62 -0.29 8.38
N LEU A 98 -0.51 0.29 8.81
CA LEU A 98 0.41 1.03 7.94
C LEU A 98 1.08 0.11 6.91
N GLU A 99 1.54 -1.07 7.31
CA GLU A 99 2.11 -2.07 6.40
C GLU A 99 1.09 -2.48 5.33
N ALA A 100 -0.14 -2.79 5.74
CA ALA A 100 -1.21 -3.16 4.83
C ALA A 100 -1.56 -2.03 3.86
N PHE A 101 -1.63 -0.79 4.34
CA PHE A 101 -1.84 0.39 3.51
C PHE A 101 -0.78 0.50 2.42
N ILE A 102 0.50 0.46 2.78
CA ILE A 102 1.61 0.60 1.82
C ILE A 102 1.58 -0.51 0.77
N ARG A 103 1.29 -1.75 1.18
CA ARG A 103 1.25 -2.90 0.25
C ARG A 103 0.04 -2.85 -0.67
N VAL A 104 -1.12 -2.40 -0.19
CA VAL A 104 -2.32 -2.22 -1.01
C VAL A 104 -2.10 -1.10 -2.04
N GLU A 105 -1.51 0.03 -1.62
CA GLU A 105 -1.16 1.13 -2.53
C GLU A 105 -0.17 0.67 -3.63
N ASP A 106 0.88 -0.06 -3.26
CA ASP A 106 1.84 -0.61 -4.22
C ASP A 106 1.18 -1.57 -5.22
N ALA A 107 0.30 -2.45 -4.71
CA ALA A 107 -0.43 -3.39 -5.55
C ALA A 107 -1.37 -2.68 -6.53
N THR A 108 -2.11 -1.69 -6.03
CA THR A 108 -3.06 -0.89 -6.85
C THR A 108 -2.33 -0.13 -7.94
N ASP A 109 -1.19 0.49 -7.65
CA ASP A 109 -0.41 1.22 -8.65
C ASP A 109 0.17 0.30 -9.72
N LYS A 110 0.70 -0.86 -9.34
CA LYS A 110 1.21 -1.85 -10.30
C LYS A 110 0.09 -2.37 -11.20
N ILE A 111 -1.09 -2.59 -10.62
CA ILE A 111 -2.28 -2.98 -11.40
C ILE A 111 -2.67 -1.87 -12.38
N ARG A 112 -2.73 -0.62 -11.93
CA ARG A 112 -3.03 0.54 -12.80
C ARG A 112 -1.99 0.69 -13.89
N GLY A 113 -0.70 0.55 -13.57
CA GLY A 113 0.37 0.56 -14.57
C GLY A 113 0.25 -0.56 -15.59
N ALA A 114 -0.13 -1.76 -15.16
CA ALA A 114 -0.37 -2.89 -16.05
C ALA A 114 -1.64 -2.71 -16.92
N LEU A 115 -2.67 -2.04 -16.40
CA LEU A 115 -3.93 -1.76 -17.10
C LEU A 115 -3.86 -0.53 -18.01
N GLY A 116 -3.06 0.48 -17.63
CA GLY A 116 -2.90 1.73 -18.38
C GLY A 116 -2.27 1.54 -19.77
N ASN A 117 -1.56 0.45 -19.99
CA ASN A 117 -1.17 0.00 -21.33
C ASN A 117 -2.31 -0.83 -21.92
N SER A 118 -3.12 -0.24 -22.78
CA SER A 118 -4.22 -0.90 -23.50
C SER A 118 -3.79 -2.20 -24.21
N THR A 119 -2.55 -2.29 -24.61
CA THR A 119 -1.90 -3.50 -25.16
C THR A 119 -1.82 -4.61 -24.12
N THR A 120 -1.53 -4.30 -22.86
CA THR A 120 -1.37 -5.30 -21.80
C THR A 120 -2.71 -5.94 -21.40
N ALA A 121 -3.79 -5.17 -21.37
CA ALA A 121 -5.14 -5.71 -21.14
C ALA A 121 -5.55 -6.67 -22.27
N ARG A 122 -5.26 -6.32 -23.52
CA ARG A 122 -5.48 -7.22 -24.69
C ARG A 122 -4.59 -8.46 -24.61
N GLN A 123 -3.31 -8.33 -24.31
CA GLN A 123 -2.39 -9.46 -24.17
C GLN A 123 -2.79 -10.41 -23.04
N LEU A 124 -3.32 -9.92 -21.92
CA LEU A 124 -3.84 -10.76 -20.85
C LEU A 124 -5.02 -11.62 -21.32
N VAL A 125 -5.84 -11.06 -22.21
CA VAL A 125 -6.97 -11.75 -22.83
C VAL A 125 -6.45 -12.77 -23.87
N GLU A 126 -5.51 -12.37 -24.74
CA GLU A 126 -4.94 -13.21 -25.79
C GLU A 126 -4.09 -14.37 -25.26
N LEU A 127 -3.35 -14.17 -24.12
CA LEU A 127 -2.59 -15.22 -23.47
C LEU A 127 -3.48 -16.25 -22.73
N GLY A 128 -4.81 -16.15 -22.86
CA GLY A 128 -5.74 -17.07 -22.18
C GLY A 128 -5.70 -16.97 -20.64
N LEU A 129 -4.94 -16.01 -20.09
CA LEU A 129 -4.88 -15.76 -18.65
C LEU A 129 -6.18 -15.17 -18.13
N ALA A 130 -6.98 -14.56 -19.03
CA ALA A 130 -8.36 -14.13 -18.78
C ALA A 130 -9.40 -15.26 -19.00
N GLY A 131 -8.96 -16.49 -19.19
CA GLY A 131 -9.79 -17.66 -19.48
C GLY A 131 -10.79 -18.00 -18.38
N GLY A 132 -11.98 -17.56 -18.56
CA GLY A 132 -13.23 -17.82 -17.86
C GLY A 132 -14.34 -17.10 -18.64
N ALA A 133 -15.62 -17.42 -18.36
CA ALA A 133 -16.77 -16.83 -19.04
C ALA A 133 -16.74 -15.27 -19.11
N GLY A 134 -16.08 -14.61 -18.15
CA GLY A 134 -15.91 -13.16 -18.13
C GLY A 134 -14.95 -12.61 -19.18
N GLY A 135 -13.86 -13.34 -19.53
CA GLY A 135 -12.91 -12.92 -20.57
C GLY A 135 -13.52 -12.92 -21.96
N ALA A 136 -14.29 -13.95 -22.29
CA ALA A 136 -15.01 -14.03 -23.55
C ALA A 136 -16.10 -12.94 -23.67
N ALA A 137 -16.82 -12.66 -22.58
CA ALA A 137 -17.85 -11.63 -22.54
C ALA A 137 -17.29 -10.22 -22.71
N SER A 138 -16.09 -9.90 -22.12
CA SER A 138 -15.48 -8.58 -22.25
C SER A 138 -15.05 -8.26 -23.68
N ILE A 139 -14.60 -9.27 -24.42
CA ILE A 139 -14.23 -9.11 -25.84
C ILE A 139 -15.48 -8.88 -26.69
N ALA A 140 -16.57 -9.59 -26.37
CA ALA A 140 -17.80 -9.54 -27.15
C ALA A 140 -18.61 -8.27 -26.92
N THR A 141 -18.59 -7.70 -25.71
CA THR A 141 -19.46 -6.58 -25.34
C THR A 141 -18.74 -5.22 -25.26
N GLY A 142 -17.40 -5.20 -25.15
CA GLY A 142 -16.63 -3.97 -24.93
C GLY A 142 -16.95 -3.25 -23.61
N ASP A 143 -17.71 -3.89 -22.70
CA ASP A 143 -18.12 -3.27 -21.43
C ASP A 143 -16.93 -3.26 -20.44
N PRO A 144 -16.53 -2.08 -19.94
CA PRO A 144 -15.41 -1.94 -18.99
C PRO A 144 -15.54 -2.80 -17.72
N ARG A 145 -16.75 -3.11 -17.28
CA ARG A 145 -17.02 -3.93 -16.09
C ARG A 145 -16.49 -5.35 -16.26
N TYR A 146 -16.69 -5.94 -17.45
CA TYR A 146 -16.19 -7.29 -17.74
C TYR A 146 -14.68 -7.34 -17.89
N VAL A 147 -14.06 -6.25 -18.36
CA VAL A 147 -12.59 -6.11 -18.42
C VAL A 147 -12.01 -6.18 -16.99
N GLY A 148 -12.60 -5.48 -16.04
CA GLY A 148 -12.20 -5.53 -14.62
C GLY A 148 -12.23 -6.96 -14.05
N PHE A 149 -13.31 -7.70 -14.26
CA PHE A 149 -13.44 -9.10 -13.81
C PHE A 149 -12.44 -10.05 -14.48
N ALA A 150 -12.17 -9.88 -15.75
CA ALA A 150 -11.19 -10.67 -16.48
C ALA A 150 -9.78 -10.44 -15.93
N VAL A 151 -9.41 -9.19 -15.68
CA VAL A 151 -8.12 -8.82 -15.08
C VAL A 151 -7.98 -9.34 -13.66
N ALA A 152 -9.02 -9.21 -12.81
CA ALA A 152 -9.01 -9.78 -11.47
C ALA A 152 -8.76 -11.29 -11.49
N GLY A 153 -9.43 -12.01 -12.40
CA GLY A 153 -9.27 -13.45 -12.58
C GLY A 153 -7.87 -13.83 -13.06
N ALA A 154 -7.26 -13.04 -13.96
CA ALA A 154 -5.89 -13.24 -14.44
C ALA A 154 -4.85 -13.00 -13.33
N LEU A 155 -5.01 -11.91 -12.59
CA LEU A 155 -4.15 -11.57 -11.45
C LEU A 155 -4.27 -12.61 -10.33
N ALA A 156 -5.47 -13.06 -10.00
CA ALA A 156 -5.70 -14.09 -9.00
C ALA A 156 -4.99 -15.40 -9.38
N ARG A 157 -5.13 -15.86 -10.61
CA ARG A 157 -4.44 -17.08 -11.10
C ARG A 157 -2.92 -16.94 -11.13
N SER A 158 -2.43 -15.80 -11.59
CA SER A 158 -0.99 -15.52 -11.61
C SER A 158 -0.44 -15.43 -10.18
N GLY A 159 -1.16 -14.79 -9.26
CA GLY A 159 -0.83 -14.72 -7.84
C GLY A 159 -0.84 -16.11 -7.17
N MET A 160 -1.83 -16.96 -7.48
CA MET A 160 -1.88 -18.34 -6.96
C MET A 160 -0.64 -19.16 -7.29
N LYS A 161 -0.07 -18.99 -8.49
CA LYS A 161 1.18 -19.65 -8.88
C LYS A 161 2.38 -19.20 -8.03
N LEU A 162 2.32 -18.02 -7.42
CA LEU A 162 3.42 -17.45 -6.62
C LEU A 162 3.35 -17.85 -5.14
N VAL A 163 2.18 -18.17 -4.61
CA VAL A 163 2.00 -18.45 -3.16
C VAL A 163 2.01 -19.93 -2.79
N ASN A 164 2.27 -20.84 -3.75
CA ASN A 164 2.40 -22.29 -3.49
C ASN A 164 1.28 -22.83 -2.57
N ALA A 165 0.02 -22.57 -2.89
CA ALA A 165 -1.17 -23.01 -2.15
C ALA A 165 -1.32 -22.45 -0.71
N LYS A 166 -0.54 -21.45 -0.30
CA LYS A 166 -0.65 -20.82 1.03
C LYS A 166 -1.86 -19.89 1.18
N VAL A 167 -2.52 -19.55 0.10
CA VAL A 167 -3.67 -18.63 0.07
C VAL A 167 -4.83 -19.34 -0.61
N ASP A 168 -6.03 -19.25 -0.02
CA ASP A 168 -7.25 -19.78 -0.60
C ASP A 168 -7.59 -19.04 -1.91
N GLU A 169 -8.04 -19.76 -2.93
CA GLU A 169 -8.39 -19.19 -4.24
C GLU A 169 -9.50 -18.13 -4.13
N ARG A 170 -10.47 -18.34 -3.23
CA ARG A 170 -11.56 -17.38 -3.00
C ARG A 170 -11.03 -16.08 -2.41
N VAL A 171 -10.05 -16.18 -1.47
CA VAL A 171 -9.38 -15.00 -0.91
C VAL A 171 -8.61 -14.28 -1.99
N MET A 172 -7.84 -14.99 -2.80
CA MET A 172 -7.07 -14.41 -3.90
C MET A 172 -7.96 -13.66 -4.90
N LYS A 173 -9.06 -14.28 -5.33
CA LYS A 173 -10.03 -13.66 -6.24
C LYS A 173 -10.66 -12.41 -5.63
N LYS A 174 -11.11 -12.51 -4.38
CA LYS A 174 -11.74 -11.38 -3.67
C LYS A 174 -10.78 -10.21 -3.49
N VAL A 175 -9.53 -10.47 -3.14
CA VAL A 175 -8.50 -9.41 -3.01
C VAL A 175 -8.23 -8.79 -4.37
N ALA A 176 -8.09 -9.56 -5.45
CA ALA A 176 -7.91 -9.03 -6.80
C ALA A 176 -9.07 -8.09 -7.20
N GLU A 177 -10.32 -8.51 -6.95
CA GLU A 177 -11.51 -7.69 -7.21
C GLU A 177 -11.49 -6.37 -6.41
N MET A 178 -11.06 -6.43 -5.14
CA MET A 178 -10.97 -5.23 -4.30
C MET A 178 -9.88 -4.27 -4.77
N LEU A 179 -8.71 -4.78 -5.20
CA LEU A 179 -7.58 -3.95 -5.64
C LEU A 179 -7.79 -3.26 -6.98
N ILE A 180 -8.66 -3.77 -7.84
CA ILE A 180 -9.03 -3.12 -9.11
C ILE A 180 -10.21 -2.14 -8.96
N SER A 181 -10.84 -2.10 -7.78
CA SER A 181 -11.98 -1.22 -7.53
C SER A 181 -11.54 0.25 -7.52
N GLU A 182 -12.35 1.12 -8.12
CA GLU A 182 -12.20 2.58 -8.03
C GLU A 182 -12.89 3.16 -6.79
N ASP A 183 -13.66 2.36 -6.05
CA ASP A 183 -14.35 2.81 -4.84
C ASP A 183 -13.37 2.85 -3.65
N PRO A 184 -13.10 4.05 -3.08
CA PRO A 184 -12.21 4.20 -1.94
C PRO A 184 -12.61 3.35 -0.72
N LYS A 185 -13.91 3.11 -0.51
CA LYS A 185 -14.41 2.27 0.59
C LYS A 185 -14.02 0.80 0.42
N VAL A 186 -13.98 0.33 -0.83
CA VAL A 186 -13.55 -1.04 -1.14
C VAL A 186 -12.05 -1.18 -0.90
N ILE A 187 -11.26 -0.19 -1.31
CA ILE A 187 -9.80 -0.15 -1.04
C ILE A 187 -9.53 -0.10 0.47
N GLU A 188 -10.24 0.76 1.22
CA GLU A 188 -10.13 0.81 2.69
C GLU A 188 -10.43 -0.55 3.33
N LYS A 189 -11.45 -1.25 2.83
CA LYS A 189 -11.77 -2.60 3.28
C LYS A 189 -10.65 -3.60 2.97
N ALA A 190 -10.00 -3.49 1.81
CA ALA A 190 -8.84 -4.31 1.46
C ALA A 190 -7.69 -4.08 2.45
N ILE A 191 -7.39 -2.83 2.78
CA ILE A 191 -6.36 -2.46 3.76
C ILE A 191 -6.68 -3.07 5.13
N ARG A 192 -7.90 -2.90 5.63
CA ARG A 192 -8.30 -3.47 6.92
C ARG A 192 -8.19 -5.00 6.94
N GLN A 193 -8.65 -5.68 5.89
CA GLN A 193 -8.55 -7.13 5.81
C GLN A 193 -7.10 -7.61 5.74
N ALA A 194 -6.24 -6.93 4.98
CA ALA A 194 -4.81 -7.24 4.91
C ALA A 194 -4.09 -6.99 6.25
N ALA A 195 -4.48 -5.96 7.01
CA ALA A 195 -3.89 -5.65 8.32
C ALA A 195 -4.13 -6.74 9.37
N PHE A 196 -5.29 -7.41 9.31
CA PHE A 196 -5.71 -8.38 10.33
C PHE A 196 -5.70 -9.84 9.87
N SER A 197 -5.44 -10.11 8.58
CA SER A 197 -5.41 -11.46 8.03
C SER A 197 -4.13 -11.70 7.23
N PRO A 198 -3.24 -12.61 7.70
CA PRO A 198 -2.03 -13.00 6.96
C PRO A 198 -2.33 -13.54 5.55
N GLN A 199 -3.47 -14.20 5.36
CA GLN A 199 -3.87 -14.70 4.04
C GLN A 199 -4.21 -13.57 3.07
N TYR A 200 -4.91 -12.51 3.56
CA TYR A 200 -5.20 -11.33 2.73
C TYR A 200 -3.93 -10.56 2.40
N LEU A 201 -3.02 -10.38 3.37
CA LEU A 201 -1.74 -9.71 3.13
C LEU A 201 -0.90 -10.48 2.10
N ALA A 202 -0.80 -11.80 2.23
CA ALA A 202 -0.11 -12.65 1.27
C ALA A 202 -0.75 -12.60 -0.12
N ALA A 203 -2.08 -12.50 -0.21
CA ALA A 203 -2.78 -12.32 -1.48
C ALA A 203 -2.45 -10.97 -2.13
N VAL A 204 -2.42 -9.88 -1.36
CA VAL A 204 -2.02 -8.54 -1.84
C VAL A 204 -0.60 -8.58 -2.41
N GLU A 205 0.34 -9.20 -1.68
CA GLU A 205 1.73 -9.35 -2.13
C GLU A 205 1.85 -10.13 -3.43
N ALA A 206 1.18 -11.28 -3.50
CA ALA A 206 1.21 -12.13 -4.69
C ALA A 206 0.60 -11.45 -5.93
N ILE A 207 -0.49 -10.70 -5.75
CA ILE A 207 -1.12 -9.94 -6.82
C ILE A 207 -0.24 -8.77 -7.25
N SER A 208 0.39 -8.05 -6.31
CA SER A 208 1.35 -6.99 -6.60
C SER A 208 2.53 -7.52 -7.41
N GLU A 209 3.08 -8.68 -7.05
CA GLU A 209 4.17 -9.30 -7.80
C GLU A 209 3.73 -9.75 -9.20
N ALA A 210 2.54 -10.35 -9.32
CA ALA A 210 1.97 -10.76 -10.60
C ALA A 210 1.77 -9.55 -11.52
N ALA A 211 1.18 -8.47 -11.02
CA ALA A 211 1.00 -7.22 -11.78
C ALA A 211 2.34 -6.61 -12.21
N GLY A 212 3.34 -6.60 -11.33
CA GLY A 212 4.67 -6.12 -11.67
C GLY A 212 5.43 -6.96 -12.70
N ARG A 213 5.15 -8.26 -12.80
CA ARG A 213 5.69 -9.11 -13.88
C ARG A 213 5.01 -8.82 -15.20
N LEU A 214 3.71 -8.62 -15.20
CA LEU A 214 2.93 -8.31 -16.40
C LEU A 214 3.34 -6.96 -17.00
N SER A 215 3.53 -5.92 -16.19
CA SER A 215 3.96 -4.61 -16.67
C SER A 215 5.37 -4.62 -17.29
N ARG A 216 6.25 -5.51 -16.85
CA ARG A 216 7.61 -5.68 -17.40
C ARG A 216 7.66 -6.53 -18.66
N ALA A 217 6.73 -7.45 -18.82
CA ALA A 217 6.65 -8.33 -19.99
C ALA A 217 6.03 -7.65 -21.23
N ALA A 218 5.39 -6.49 -21.06
CA ALA A 218 4.86 -5.70 -22.17
C ALA A 218 6.04 -5.12 -22.97
N PRO A 219 6.17 -5.43 -24.29
CA PRO A 219 7.21 -4.79 -25.12
C PRO A 219 6.96 -3.27 -25.15
N PRO A 220 8.03 -2.45 -25.22
CA PRO A 220 7.86 -1.02 -25.40
C PRO A 220 7.02 -0.79 -26.66
N ALA A 221 5.99 0.05 -26.53
CA ALA A 221 5.18 0.43 -27.68
C ALA A 221 6.12 0.95 -28.75
N LEU A 222 6.21 0.24 -29.88
CA LEU A 222 6.90 0.74 -31.05
C LEU A 222 6.20 2.05 -31.42
N ALA A 223 6.89 3.16 -31.23
CA ALA A 223 6.49 4.44 -31.78
C ALA A 223 6.51 4.26 -33.31
N THR A 224 5.36 3.89 -33.88
CA THR A 224 5.15 3.96 -35.32
C THR A 224 5.10 5.45 -35.69
N GLY A 225 6.26 6.06 -35.77
CA GLY A 225 6.48 7.26 -36.56
C GLY A 225 6.26 6.90 -38.02
N ALA A 226 5.00 6.96 -38.46
CA ALA A 226 4.72 7.05 -39.86
C ALA A 226 5.15 8.46 -40.33
N ALA A 227 6.39 8.57 -40.80
CA ALA A 227 6.74 9.64 -41.68
C ALA A 227 5.93 9.38 -42.99
N LEU A 228 4.96 10.22 -43.23
CA LEU A 228 4.36 10.39 -44.54
C LEU A 228 5.18 11.50 -45.23
N GLU A 229 6.00 11.11 -46.19
CA GLU A 229 6.41 11.94 -47.33
C GLU A 229 5.23 12.17 -48.28
#